data_a1e60b258d4ba3bac170c7b6cd6b5bfd
#
_entry.id   a1e60b258d4ba3bac170c7b6cd6b5bfd
#
_cell.length_a   1.000
_cell.length_b   1.000
_cell.length_c   1.000
_cell.angle_alpha   90.00
_cell.angle_beta   90.00
_cell.angle_gamma   90.00
#
_symmetry.space_group_name_H-M   'P 1'
#
loop_
_entity.id
_entity.type
_entity.pdbx_description
1 polymer ?
#
loop_
_entity_poly.entity_id
_entity_poly.type
_entity_poly.pdbx_seq_one_letter_code
_entity_poly.pdbx_strand_id
1 'polypeptide(L)'
;MNDKQIVIIGGGLQGLATALTLIERGEDVLVLEREEDVAHSTSFANAGMLTPSQSNPWNSPDDILQILSGIGKKDSPMTLSVGAIPSLFFWGLKFVINSTPSRYRKISSNLYELGNYSKELTKQLRQKYDFSYDESEKGTLKIYRDHSRLNKSVNNHQNIFSSNKEFTVLDNE
;
A
#
# COMPACT_ATOMS: atom_id res chain seq x y z
N MET A 1 -7.48 -36.28 10.58
CA MET A 1 -7.25 -35.67 9.25
C MET A 1 -8.50 -34.85 8.93
N ASN A 2 -8.35 -33.59 8.64
CA ASN A 2 -9.49 -32.72 8.34
C ASN A 2 -9.84 -32.99 6.86
N ASP A 3 -10.96 -33.69 6.59
CA ASP A 3 -11.43 -34.00 5.23
C ASP A 3 -11.97 -32.80 4.45
N LYS A 4 -11.60 -31.58 4.87
CA LYS A 4 -12.06 -30.35 4.25
C LYS A 4 -10.93 -29.68 3.49
N GLN A 5 -11.04 -29.69 2.18
CA GLN A 5 -10.17 -28.92 1.30
C GLN A 5 -10.54 -27.44 1.34
N ILE A 6 -9.54 -26.57 1.50
CA ILE A 6 -9.72 -25.11 1.41
C ILE A 6 -9.58 -24.68 -0.04
N VAL A 7 -10.60 -24.03 -0.58
CA VAL A 7 -10.61 -23.54 -1.96
C VAL A 7 -10.35 -22.02 -1.95
N ILE A 8 -9.31 -21.59 -2.68
CA ILE A 8 -8.96 -20.19 -2.89
C ILE A 8 -9.33 -19.82 -4.33
N ILE A 9 -10.13 -18.76 -4.47
CA ILE A 9 -10.53 -18.25 -5.79
C ILE A 9 -9.63 -17.08 -6.17
N GLY A 10 -8.83 -17.28 -7.23
CA GLY A 10 -7.88 -16.31 -7.76
C GLY A 10 -6.43 -16.63 -7.38
N GLY A 11 -5.60 -16.87 -8.41
CA GLY A 11 -4.16 -17.15 -8.32
C GLY A 11 -3.27 -15.89 -8.39
N GLY A 12 -3.79 -14.72 -8.03
CA GLY A 12 -2.98 -13.53 -7.89
C GLY A 12 -2.11 -13.54 -6.62
N LEU A 13 -1.30 -12.52 -6.40
CA LEU A 13 -0.36 -12.43 -5.27
C LEU A 13 -1.02 -12.72 -3.91
N GLN A 14 -2.22 -12.20 -3.67
CA GLN A 14 -2.95 -12.43 -2.42
C GLN A 14 -3.37 -13.89 -2.26
N GLY A 15 -3.91 -14.51 -3.32
CA GLY A 15 -4.33 -15.90 -3.32
C GLY A 15 -3.15 -16.84 -3.10
N LEU A 16 -2.04 -16.62 -3.81
CA LEU A 16 -0.83 -17.41 -3.68
C LEU A 16 -0.19 -17.29 -2.30
N ALA A 17 -0.09 -16.09 -1.74
CA ALA A 17 0.44 -15.89 -0.39
C ALA A 17 -0.44 -16.58 0.68
N THR A 18 -1.77 -16.54 0.50
CA THR A 18 -2.71 -17.24 1.37
C THR A 18 -2.55 -18.75 1.25
N ALA A 19 -2.47 -19.26 0.01
CA ALA A 19 -2.28 -20.69 -0.26
C ALA A 19 -1.00 -21.20 0.40
N LEU A 20 0.12 -20.50 0.17
CA LEU A 20 1.41 -20.87 0.75
C LEU A 20 1.34 -20.93 2.28
N THR A 21 0.75 -19.91 2.91
CA THR A 21 0.64 -19.86 4.37
C THR A 21 -0.21 -21.01 4.93
N LEU A 22 -1.27 -21.41 4.24
CA LEU A 22 -2.13 -22.52 4.64
C LEU A 22 -1.44 -23.86 4.44
N ILE A 23 -0.74 -24.06 3.32
CA ILE A 23 0.05 -25.27 3.04
C ILE A 23 1.16 -25.44 4.09
N GLU A 24 1.84 -24.35 4.48
CA GLU A 24 2.85 -24.40 5.55
C GLU A 24 2.28 -24.79 6.92
N ARG A 25 0.97 -24.64 7.11
CA ARG A 25 0.24 -25.09 8.30
C ARG A 25 -0.30 -26.51 8.18
N GLY A 26 -0.05 -27.20 7.06
CA GLY A 26 -0.50 -28.56 6.83
C GLY A 26 -1.93 -28.68 6.31
N GLU A 27 -2.54 -27.58 5.83
CA GLU A 27 -3.87 -27.61 5.25
C GLU A 27 -3.85 -28.10 3.79
N ASP A 28 -4.91 -28.79 3.37
CA ASP A 28 -5.14 -29.14 1.96
C ASP A 28 -5.77 -27.96 1.23
N VAL A 29 -5.06 -27.44 0.21
CA VAL A 29 -5.44 -26.19 -0.48
C VAL A 29 -5.55 -26.41 -1.98
N LEU A 30 -6.65 -25.95 -2.56
CA LEU A 30 -6.89 -25.87 -4.00
C LEU A 30 -6.99 -24.39 -4.42
N VAL A 31 -6.18 -23.97 -5.37
CA VAL A 31 -6.29 -22.64 -5.98
C VAL A 31 -6.99 -22.75 -7.32
N LEU A 32 -8.07 -22.00 -7.49
CA LEU A 32 -8.79 -21.88 -8.76
C LEU A 32 -8.42 -20.56 -9.42
N GLU A 33 -7.77 -20.62 -10.59
CA GLU A 33 -7.43 -19.47 -11.40
C GLU A 33 -8.20 -19.52 -12.73
N ARG A 34 -8.62 -18.37 -13.22
CA ARG A 34 -9.36 -18.22 -14.47
C ARG A 34 -8.43 -18.19 -15.69
N GLU A 35 -7.26 -17.58 -15.51
CA GLU A 35 -6.25 -17.46 -16.57
C GLU A 35 -5.48 -18.78 -16.73
N GLU A 36 -4.71 -18.88 -17.80
CA GLU A 36 -3.92 -20.08 -18.11
C GLU A 36 -2.83 -20.37 -17.06
N ASP A 37 -2.35 -19.33 -16.38
CA ASP A 37 -1.35 -19.45 -15.32
C ASP A 37 -1.63 -18.46 -14.19
N VAL A 38 -0.98 -18.65 -13.04
CA VAL A 38 -1.09 -17.80 -11.87
C VAL A 38 -0.40 -16.47 -12.10
N ALA A 39 -0.88 -15.42 -11.40
CA ALA A 39 -0.34 -14.06 -11.44
C ALA A 39 -0.39 -13.34 -12.79
N HIS A 40 -1.08 -13.85 -13.81
CA HIS A 40 -1.14 -13.26 -15.16
C HIS A 40 -1.98 -11.99 -15.28
N SER A 41 -2.69 -11.57 -14.24
CA SER A 41 -3.47 -10.33 -14.21
C SER A 41 -2.67 -9.16 -13.60
N THR A 42 -3.29 -8.38 -12.72
CA THR A 42 -2.67 -7.21 -12.06
C THR A 42 -1.35 -7.54 -11.33
N SER A 43 -1.19 -8.78 -10.87
CA SER A 43 0.03 -9.23 -10.17
C SER A 43 1.22 -9.45 -11.09
N PHE A 44 1.02 -9.61 -12.39
CA PHE A 44 2.09 -9.83 -13.37
C PHE A 44 2.97 -8.59 -13.56
N ALA A 45 2.35 -7.43 -13.64
CA ALA A 45 3.05 -6.17 -13.88
C ALA A 45 2.46 -5.07 -12.97
N ASN A 46 2.97 -4.98 -11.76
CA ASN A 46 2.72 -3.89 -10.84
C ASN A 46 3.99 -3.05 -10.65
N ALA A 47 3.99 -2.10 -9.71
CA ALA A 47 5.16 -1.27 -9.46
C ALA A 47 6.37 -2.05 -8.89
N GLY A 48 6.18 -3.29 -8.42
CA GLY A 48 7.24 -4.13 -7.86
C GLY A 48 7.94 -3.54 -6.64
N MET A 49 7.32 -2.56 -5.96
CA MET A 49 7.95 -1.81 -4.88
C MET A 49 7.39 -2.21 -3.52
N LEU A 50 8.25 -2.67 -2.63
CA LEU A 50 7.97 -2.81 -1.20
C LEU A 50 8.59 -1.63 -0.46
N THR A 51 7.83 -0.54 -0.33
CA THR A 51 8.31 0.73 0.23
C THR A 51 7.45 1.15 1.41
N PRO A 52 7.69 0.64 2.62
CA PRO A 52 6.92 0.97 3.82
C PRO A 52 6.84 2.47 4.10
N SER A 53 7.91 3.21 3.82
CA SER A 53 7.96 4.68 3.99
C SER A 53 7.01 5.46 3.07
N GLN A 54 6.37 4.81 2.09
CA GLN A 54 5.39 5.41 1.19
C GLN A 54 3.98 4.82 1.36
N SER A 55 3.73 4.11 2.44
CA SER A 55 2.44 3.48 2.74
C SER A 55 1.39 4.45 3.31
N ASN A 56 1.53 5.76 3.10
CA ASN A 56 0.57 6.75 3.57
C ASN A 56 -0.82 6.51 2.95
N PRO A 57 -1.88 6.64 3.74
CA PRO A 57 -3.22 6.60 3.20
C PRO A 57 -3.47 7.82 2.29
N TRP A 58 -4.29 7.64 1.27
CA TRP A 58 -4.61 8.68 0.27
C TRP A 58 -5.60 9.75 0.76
N ASN A 59 -6.06 9.65 1.98
CA ASN A 59 -6.98 10.58 2.62
C ASN A 59 -6.26 11.55 3.57
N SER A 60 -5.18 12.18 3.12
CA SER A 60 -4.54 13.22 3.93
C SER A 60 -5.46 14.44 4.14
N PRO A 61 -5.23 15.25 5.18
CA PRO A 61 -5.96 16.52 5.37
C PRO A 61 -5.89 17.45 4.15
N ASP A 62 -4.76 17.45 3.44
CA ASP A 62 -4.57 18.27 2.24
C ASP A 62 -5.39 17.73 1.05
N ASP A 63 -5.56 16.41 0.93
CA ASP A 63 -6.32 15.80 -0.16
C ASP A 63 -7.79 16.16 -0.09
N ILE A 64 -8.36 16.36 1.10
CA ILE A 64 -9.74 16.84 1.26
C ILE A 64 -9.91 18.20 0.59
N LEU A 65 -9.01 19.14 0.86
CA LEU A 65 -9.07 20.48 0.26
C LEU A 65 -8.95 20.41 -1.26
N GLN A 66 -8.10 19.50 -1.76
CA GLN A 66 -7.91 19.28 -3.18
C GLN A 66 -9.16 18.66 -3.84
N ILE A 67 -9.77 17.66 -3.20
CA ILE A 67 -11.03 17.06 -3.66
C ILE A 67 -12.14 18.10 -3.69
N LEU A 68 -12.32 18.87 -2.62
CA LEU A 68 -13.36 19.90 -2.54
C LEU A 68 -13.16 21.00 -3.62
N SER A 69 -11.91 21.39 -3.86
CA SER A 69 -11.58 22.40 -4.89
C SER A 69 -11.72 21.87 -6.32
N GLY A 70 -11.71 20.53 -6.48
CA GLY A 70 -11.84 19.82 -7.77
C GLY A 70 -13.27 19.46 -8.18
N ILE A 71 -14.24 19.62 -7.27
CA ILE A 71 -15.64 19.29 -7.57
C ILE A 71 -16.13 20.11 -8.77
N GLY A 72 -16.62 19.40 -9.78
CA GLY A 72 -17.12 20.02 -11.02
C GLY A 72 -16.07 20.47 -12.03
N LYS A 73 -14.77 20.32 -11.75
CA LYS A 73 -13.69 20.62 -12.70
C LYS A 73 -13.28 19.36 -13.46
N LYS A 74 -13.24 19.43 -14.80
CA LYS A 74 -12.83 18.29 -15.66
C LYS A 74 -11.34 17.99 -15.62
N ASP A 75 -10.50 18.95 -15.27
CA ASP A 75 -9.03 18.85 -15.25
C ASP A 75 -8.46 18.58 -13.85
N SER A 76 -9.32 18.19 -12.90
CA SER A 76 -8.85 17.81 -11.56
C SER A 76 -8.30 16.38 -11.56
N PRO A 77 -7.17 16.11 -10.88
CA PRO A 77 -6.64 14.76 -10.69
C PRO A 77 -7.64 13.80 -10.02
N MET A 78 -8.58 14.37 -9.26
CA MET A 78 -9.69 13.66 -8.64
C MET A 78 -10.99 14.32 -9.05
N THR A 79 -11.80 13.63 -9.86
CA THR A 79 -13.11 14.10 -10.27
C THR A 79 -14.21 13.39 -9.49
N LEU A 80 -15.03 14.16 -8.79
CA LEU A 80 -16.23 13.67 -8.14
C LEU A 80 -17.44 14.08 -8.99
N SER A 81 -18.16 13.10 -9.55
CA SER A 81 -19.41 13.36 -10.23
C SER A 81 -20.48 13.80 -9.24
N VAL A 82 -21.15 14.92 -9.52
CA VAL A 82 -22.22 15.44 -8.66
C VAL A 82 -23.36 14.42 -8.50
N GLY A 83 -23.65 13.63 -9.54
CA GLY A 83 -24.64 12.56 -9.47
C GLY A 83 -24.28 11.39 -8.57
N ALA A 84 -23.00 11.20 -8.21
CA ALA A 84 -22.55 10.15 -7.30
C ALA A 84 -22.62 10.56 -5.81
N ILE A 85 -22.79 11.86 -5.51
CA ILE A 85 -22.77 12.36 -4.14
C ILE A 85 -23.78 11.64 -3.23
N PRO A 86 -25.03 11.41 -3.60
CA PRO A 86 -26.00 10.73 -2.72
C PRO A 86 -25.57 9.31 -2.35
N SER A 87 -25.04 8.53 -3.31
CA SER A 87 -24.59 7.16 -3.08
C SER A 87 -23.29 7.09 -2.27
N LEU A 88 -22.46 8.11 -2.34
CA LEU A 88 -21.18 8.20 -1.65
C LEU A 88 -21.25 8.96 -0.32
N PHE A 89 -22.42 9.44 0.11
CA PHE A 89 -22.54 10.31 1.28
C PHE A 89 -21.92 9.71 2.56
N PHE A 90 -22.32 8.51 2.94
CA PHE A 90 -21.79 7.86 4.14
C PHE A 90 -20.31 7.50 4.03
N TRP A 91 -19.87 7.12 2.84
CA TRP A 91 -18.46 6.88 2.57
C TRP A 91 -17.65 8.18 2.68
N GLY A 92 -18.13 9.27 2.08
CA GLY A 92 -17.51 10.58 2.14
C GLY A 92 -17.41 11.10 3.57
N LEU A 93 -18.45 10.92 4.39
CA LEU A 93 -18.41 11.29 5.81
C LEU A 93 -17.31 10.53 6.56
N LYS A 94 -17.22 9.21 6.37
CA LYS A 94 -16.15 8.37 6.96
C LYS A 94 -14.77 8.80 6.43
N PHE A 95 -14.66 9.14 5.16
CA PHE A 95 -13.43 9.61 4.54
C PHE A 95 -12.95 10.90 5.24
N VAL A 96 -13.80 11.91 5.37
CA VAL A 96 -13.47 13.17 6.05
C VAL A 96 -13.08 12.94 7.52
N ILE A 97 -13.84 12.13 8.27
CA ILE A 97 -13.53 11.79 9.66
C ILE A 97 -12.14 11.14 9.79
N ASN A 98 -11.80 10.22 8.89
CA ASN A 98 -10.51 9.54 8.91
C ASN A 98 -9.35 10.41 8.39
N SER A 99 -9.63 11.51 7.73
CA SER A 99 -8.64 12.47 7.25
C SER A 99 -8.22 13.51 8.28
N THR A 100 -8.75 13.44 9.50
CA THR A 100 -8.28 14.31 10.59
C THR A 100 -6.80 14.02 10.89
N PRO A 101 -5.98 15.03 11.25
CA PRO A 101 -4.53 14.86 11.45
C PRO A 101 -4.15 13.75 12.42
N SER A 102 -4.95 13.58 13.50
CA SER A 102 -4.71 12.53 14.50
C SER A 102 -4.95 11.13 13.92
N ARG A 103 -6.09 10.92 13.23
CA ARG A 103 -6.42 9.63 12.62
C ARG A 103 -5.49 9.31 11.46
N TYR A 104 -5.20 10.30 10.62
CA TYR A 104 -4.24 10.14 9.53
C TYR A 104 -2.89 9.63 10.03
N ARG A 105 -2.30 10.26 11.07
CA ARG A 105 -1.04 9.82 11.66
C ARG A 105 -1.12 8.39 12.19
N LYS A 106 -2.19 8.05 12.94
CA LYS A 106 -2.38 6.69 13.46
C LYS A 106 -2.49 5.66 12.35
N ILE A 107 -3.25 5.93 11.29
CA ILE A 107 -3.41 5.04 10.14
C ILE A 107 -2.08 4.89 9.41
N SER A 108 -1.35 5.99 9.18
CA SER A 108 -0.04 5.97 8.53
C SER A 108 0.98 5.13 9.32
N SER A 109 1.01 5.25 10.65
CA SER A 109 1.86 4.42 11.51
C SER A 109 1.52 2.94 11.38
N ASN A 110 0.25 2.58 11.45
CA ASN A 110 -0.18 1.19 11.32
C ASN A 110 0.15 0.60 9.93
N LEU A 111 -0.02 1.39 8.88
CA LEU A 111 0.34 0.98 7.51
C LEU A 111 1.85 0.80 7.34
N TYR A 112 2.63 1.67 7.95
CA TYR A 112 4.09 1.54 7.98
C TYR A 112 4.55 0.26 8.68
N GLU A 113 4.00 -0.03 9.85
CA GLU A 113 4.29 -1.26 10.60
C GLU A 113 3.91 -2.50 9.78
N LEU A 114 2.71 -2.51 9.17
CA LEU A 114 2.28 -3.59 8.31
C LEU A 114 3.19 -3.74 7.07
N GLY A 115 3.61 -2.63 6.47
CA GLY A 115 4.53 -2.62 5.34
C GLY A 115 5.90 -3.19 5.70
N ASN A 116 6.45 -2.83 6.87
CA ASN A 116 7.71 -3.40 7.36
C ASN A 116 7.57 -4.89 7.66
N TYR A 117 6.50 -5.30 8.30
CA TYR A 117 6.23 -6.72 8.54
C TYR A 117 6.15 -7.51 7.22
N SER A 118 5.45 -6.98 6.22
CA SER A 118 5.38 -7.58 4.89
C SER A 118 6.75 -7.68 4.20
N LYS A 119 7.58 -6.63 4.31
CA LYS A 119 8.95 -6.63 3.78
C LYS A 119 9.80 -7.72 4.43
N GLU A 120 9.75 -7.86 5.75
CA GLU A 120 10.50 -8.89 6.46
C GLU A 120 10.02 -10.31 6.12
N LEU A 121 8.71 -10.53 6.02
CA LEU A 121 8.16 -11.81 5.57
C LEU A 121 8.62 -12.17 4.14
N THR A 122 8.63 -11.21 3.23
CA THR A 122 9.10 -11.43 1.85
C THR A 122 10.57 -11.83 1.82
N LYS A 123 11.40 -11.18 2.65
CA LYS A 123 12.82 -11.55 2.80
C LYS A 123 12.99 -12.96 3.36
N GLN A 124 12.22 -13.33 4.38
CA GLN A 124 12.25 -14.68 4.95
C GLN A 124 11.80 -15.74 3.94
N LEU A 125 10.76 -15.48 3.16
CA LEU A 125 10.29 -16.40 2.11
C LEU A 125 11.36 -16.60 1.04
N ARG A 126 12.01 -15.52 0.59
CA ARG A 126 13.10 -15.60 -0.37
C ARG A 126 14.26 -16.47 0.14
N GLN A 127 14.65 -16.30 1.39
CA GLN A 127 15.69 -17.11 2.02
C GLN A 127 15.27 -18.57 2.21
N LYS A 128 14.01 -18.80 2.62
CA LYS A 128 13.48 -20.14 2.88
C LYS A 128 13.39 -21.01 1.63
N TYR A 129 12.99 -20.40 0.51
CA TYR A 129 12.73 -21.11 -0.75
C TYR A 129 13.82 -20.89 -1.79
N ASP A 130 14.88 -20.17 -1.45
CA ASP A 130 16.06 -19.92 -2.29
C ASP A 130 15.72 -19.49 -3.73
N PHE A 131 14.85 -18.45 -3.86
CA PHE A 131 14.50 -17.91 -5.16
C PHE A 131 14.99 -16.46 -5.31
N SER A 132 15.32 -16.08 -6.55
CA SER A 132 15.75 -14.74 -6.93
C SER A 132 14.90 -14.19 -8.07
N TYR A 133 14.68 -12.88 -8.11
CA TYR A 133 13.78 -12.21 -9.06
C TYR A 133 14.18 -10.75 -9.30
N ASP A 134 15.38 -10.47 -9.72
CA ASP A 134 15.90 -9.10 -10.00
C ASP A 134 15.67 -8.09 -8.84
N GLU A 135 15.67 -8.60 -7.60
CA GLU A 135 15.42 -7.78 -6.41
C GLU A 135 16.56 -6.78 -6.15
N SER A 136 16.20 -5.61 -5.65
CA SER A 136 17.14 -4.57 -5.24
C SER A 136 16.78 -4.02 -3.86
N GLU A 137 17.70 -4.09 -2.91
CA GLU A 137 17.56 -3.54 -1.56
C GLU A 137 18.30 -2.20 -1.39
N LYS A 138 18.58 -1.48 -2.49
CA LYS A 138 19.34 -0.22 -2.48
C LYS A 138 18.55 0.98 -1.92
N GLY A 139 17.30 0.77 -1.57
CA GLY A 139 16.42 1.82 -1.07
C GLY A 139 15.70 2.58 -2.19
N THR A 140 14.99 3.64 -1.83
CA THR A 140 14.18 4.45 -2.74
C THR A 140 14.60 5.90 -2.67
N LEU A 141 14.89 6.52 -3.81
CA LEU A 141 15.18 7.95 -3.91
C LEU A 141 13.89 8.71 -4.21
N LYS A 142 13.57 9.71 -3.38
CA LYS A 142 12.45 10.61 -3.58
C LYS A 142 12.96 12.01 -3.91
N ILE A 143 12.61 12.49 -5.10
CA ILE A 143 13.09 13.78 -5.62
C ILE A 143 11.98 14.83 -5.48
N TYR A 144 12.33 16.01 -5.00
CA TYR A 144 11.45 17.16 -4.87
C TYR A 144 11.98 18.33 -5.70
N ARG A 145 11.09 19.02 -6.41
CA ARG A 145 11.42 20.25 -7.17
C ARG A 145 11.35 21.51 -6.31
N ASP A 146 10.80 21.39 -5.11
CA ASP A 146 10.47 22.52 -4.23
C ASP A 146 10.88 22.18 -2.79
N HIS A 147 11.72 23.01 -2.21
CA HIS A 147 12.19 22.88 -0.83
C HIS A 147 11.05 22.90 0.20
N SER A 148 9.98 23.64 -0.05
CA SER A 148 8.81 23.66 0.85
C SER A 148 8.14 22.27 0.90
N ARG A 149 8.00 21.60 -0.24
CA ARG A 149 7.47 20.23 -0.31
C ARG A 149 8.41 19.21 0.31
N LEU A 150 9.72 19.37 0.13
CA LEU A 150 10.73 18.53 0.78
C LEU A 150 10.59 18.65 2.30
N ASN A 151 10.63 19.87 2.85
CA ASN A 151 10.52 20.13 4.28
C ASN A 151 9.22 19.59 4.87
N LYS A 152 8.08 19.78 4.17
CA LYS A 152 6.80 19.20 4.58
C LYS A 152 6.84 17.68 4.63
N SER A 153 7.46 17.03 3.64
CA SER A 153 7.61 15.58 3.60
C SER A 153 8.50 15.07 4.72
N VAL A 154 9.62 15.73 4.98
CA VAL A 154 10.54 15.41 6.09
C VAL A 154 9.83 15.52 7.43
N ASN A 155 9.15 16.63 7.68
CA ASN A 155 8.40 16.85 8.93
C ASN A 155 7.28 15.81 9.12
N ASN A 156 6.54 15.48 8.06
CA ASN A 156 5.51 14.46 8.12
C ASN A 156 6.12 13.10 8.44
N HIS A 157 7.23 12.76 7.81
CA HIS A 157 7.93 11.50 8.04
C HIS A 157 8.41 11.39 9.50
N GLN A 158 9.05 12.43 10.02
CA GLN A 158 9.50 12.49 11.42
C GLN A 158 8.35 12.36 12.42
N ASN A 159 7.20 12.98 12.13
CA ASN A 159 6.03 12.92 12.99
C ASN A 159 5.30 11.57 12.99
N ILE A 160 5.40 10.80 11.90
CA ILE A 160 4.74 9.50 11.74
C ILE A 160 5.67 8.38 12.23
N PHE A 161 6.97 8.50 11.97
CA PHE A 161 7.96 7.44 12.16
C PHE A 161 9.04 7.81 13.17
N SER A 162 8.66 8.42 14.28
CA SER A 162 9.53 9.06 15.29
C SER A 162 10.63 8.16 15.90
N SER A 163 10.71 6.89 15.57
CA SER A 163 11.70 5.95 16.14
C SER A 163 12.72 5.38 15.16
N ASN A 164 12.53 5.50 13.84
CA ASN A 164 13.45 4.90 12.86
C ASN A 164 13.93 5.93 11.84
N LYS A 165 15.21 6.29 11.93
CA LYS A 165 15.93 7.10 10.94
C LYS A 165 16.19 6.26 9.67
N GLU A 166 15.13 5.90 8.94
CA GLU A 166 15.27 5.15 7.69
C GLU A 166 15.38 6.07 6.46
N PHE A 167 15.60 7.36 6.65
CA PHE A 167 15.79 8.28 5.52
C PHE A 167 16.91 9.27 5.78
N THR A 168 17.58 9.66 4.70
CA THR A 168 18.61 10.70 4.69
C THR A 168 18.16 11.79 3.74
N VAL A 169 18.22 13.04 4.18
CA VAL A 169 18.06 14.21 3.31
C VAL A 169 19.40 14.44 2.61
N LEU A 170 19.37 14.43 1.28
CA LEU A 170 20.53 14.74 0.45
C LEU A 170 20.39 16.18 -0.02
N ASP A 171 21.37 17.02 0.26
CA ASP A 171 21.49 18.34 -0.30
C ASP A 171 22.19 18.27 -1.66
N ASN A 172 21.82 19.18 -2.55
CA ASN A 172 22.57 19.36 -3.81
C ASN A 172 23.87 20.11 -3.47
N GLU A 173 24.98 19.41 -3.32
CA GLU A 173 26.31 19.99 -3.47
C GLU A 173 26.74 19.98 -4.96
#